data_0fb403232db009dadfc8d51f2f9f46b1
#
_entry.id   0fb403232db009dadfc8d51f2f9f46b1
#
_cell.length_a   1.000
_cell.length_b   1.000
_cell.length_c   1.000
_cell.angle_alpha   90.00
_cell.angle_beta   90.00
_cell.angle_gamma   90.00
#
_symmetry.space_group_name_H-M   'P 1'
#
loop_
_entity.id
_entity.type
_entity.pdbx_description
1 polymer ?
#
loop_
_entity_poly.entity_id
_entity_poly.type
_entity_poly.pdbx_seq_one_letter_code
_entity_poly.pdbx_strand_id
1 'polypeptide(L)'
;MLLAGDIGGTKTNLAVFVPEAGLHSPVAEGTFPSRRYASLETVVAEFMQQHQDLHIERAVFGVAGPVVEGRAEVTNLPWLLEEKALAQALNVDVAYLLNDLQSIASAVPVLTADDVHTIHAGDAVPHSAIGVVAPGTGLGEAFLTWNGSHYRAHPSEGGHSSFAPANEEQMALLRFLIKRYHHVSWERVCSGLGIPNLYAFFKETGRFAEPDWLAAKVAAAEDITPVIVQTALERGEDCPICDATLKMFVSILETESSNLALKVLATGGVYLGGGIPAHPAALTDGRYMKAFLDKGRFADLLNDVPVHVILHPKVALIGAASYGLVMAASSRI
;
A
#
# COMPACT_ATOMS: atom_id res chain seq x y z
N MET A 1 6.49 3.03 -26.82
CA MET A 1 5.45 2.72 -25.81
C MET A 1 6.12 2.32 -24.48
N LEU A 2 5.36 2.30 -23.40
CA LEU A 2 5.83 1.96 -22.06
C LEU A 2 5.14 0.70 -21.54
N LEU A 3 5.90 -0.32 -21.15
CA LEU A 3 5.41 -1.48 -20.41
C LEU A 3 5.49 -1.19 -18.91
N ALA A 4 4.37 -1.30 -18.22
CA ALA A 4 4.32 -1.24 -16.77
C ALA A 4 3.96 -2.61 -16.19
N GLY A 5 4.53 -2.95 -15.04
CA GLY A 5 4.24 -4.18 -14.31
C GLY A 5 4.08 -3.94 -12.82
N ASP A 6 3.15 -4.70 -12.21
CA ASP A 6 2.98 -4.85 -10.77
C ASP A 6 3.25 -6.32 -10.43
N ILE A 7 4.38 -6.57 -9.78
CA ILE A 7 4.98 -7.89 -9.58
C ILE A 7 4.78 -8.35 -8.15
N GLY A 8 3.74 -9.13 -7.94
CA GLY A 8 3.47 -9.73 -6.64
C GLY A 8 3.82 -11.23 -6.60
N GLY A 9 3.96 -11.77 -5.39
CA GLY A 9 4.28 -13.20 -5.17
C GLY A 9 3.21 -14.18 -5.67
N THR A 10 1.98 -13.72 -5.92
CA THR A 10 0.85 -14.53 -6.39
C THR A 10 0.46 -14.19 -7.81
N LYS A 11 0.42 -12.90 -8.14
CA LYS A 11 -0.03 -12.37 -9.44
C LYS A 11 0.99 -11.36 -9.95
N THR A 12 1.21 -11.39 -11.26
CA THR A 12 1.92 -10.37 -12.02
C THR A 12 0.91 -9.71 -12.95
N ASN A 13 0.71 -8.41 -12.80
CA ASN A 13 -0.11 -7.60 -13.69
C ASN A 13 0.81 -6.83 -14.64
N LEU A 14 0.51 -6.89 -15.94
CA LEU A 14 1.24 -6.15 -16.97
C LEU A 14 0.25 -5.28 -17.76
N ALA A 15 0.72 -4.10 -18.16
CA ALA A 15 -0.03 -3.23 -19.05
C ALA A 15 0.90 -2.39 -19.94
N VAL A 16 0.46 -2.10 -21.15
CA VAL A 16 1.17 -1.21 -22.08
C VAL A 16 0.44 0.12 -22.15
N PHE A 17 1.19 1.18 -22.00
CA PHE A 17 0.70 2.55 -22.02
C PHE A 17 1.29 3.33 -23.19
N VAL A 18 0.44 4.17 -23.78
CA VAL A 18 0.80 5.17 -24.77
C VAL A 18 0.58 6.53 -24.11
N PRO A 19 1.59 7.44 -24.09
CA PRO A 19 1.49 8.71 -23.38
C PRO A 19 0.25 9.53 -23.78
N GLU A 20 -0.11 9.49 -25.06
CA GLU A 20 -1.21 10.26 -25.64
C GLU A 20 -2.60 9.75 -25.22
N ALA A 21 -2.70 8.46 -24.85
CA ALA A 21 -3.97 7.84 -24.42
C ALA A 21 -4.26 8.07 -22.93
N GLY A 22 -3.27 8.55 -22.16
CA GLY A 22 -3.36 8.73 -20.71
C GLY A 22 -3.14 7.44 -19.92
N LEU A 23 -2.95 7.59 -18.60
CA LEU A 23 -2.55 6.50 -17.71
C LEU A 23 -3.71 5.61 -17.21
N HIS A 24 -4.95 6.00 -17.50
CA HIS A 24 -6.14 5.23 -17.12
C HIS A 24 -6.67 4.33 -18.25
N SER A 25 -6.03 4.38 -19.43
CA SER A 25 -6.45 3.66 -20.63
C SER A 25 -5.29 2.90 -21.26
N PRO A 26 -4.83 1.79 -20.65
CA PRO A 26 -3.79 0.97 -21.26
C PRO A 26 -4.26 0.39 -22.59
N VAL A 27 -3.37 0.31 -23.58
CA VAL A 27 -3.70 -0.27 -24.91
C VAL A 27 -3.67 -1.79 -24.90
N ALA A 28 -3.01 -2.40 -23.92
CA ALA A 28 -3.03 -3.83 -23.66
C ALA A 28 -2.82 -4.07 -22.16
N GLU A 29 -3.46 -5.10 -21.62
CA GLU A 29 -3.27 -5.51 -20.24
C GLU A 29 -3.45 -7.02 -20.04
N GLY A 30 -2.79 -7.59 -19.04
CA GLY A 30 -2.88 -9.00 -18.69
C GLY A 30 -2.52 -9.26 -17.23
N THR A 31 -3.11 -10.32 -16.67
CA THR A 31 -2.82 -10.80 -15.31
C THR A 31 -2.36 -12.24 -15.37
N PHE A 32 -1.24 -12.54 -14.76
CA PHE A 32 -0.56 -13.83 -14.81
C PHE A 32 -0.34 -14.38 -13.39
N PRO A 33 -0.55 -15.68 -13.15
CA PRO A 33 -0.24 -16.31 -11.88
C PRO A 33 1.29 -16.50 -11.76
N SER A 34 1.95 -15.61 -10.97
CA SER A 34 3.43 -15.50 -10.90
C SER A 34 4.13 -16.84 -10.69
N ARG A 35 3.59 -17.70 -9.81
CA ARG A 35 4.18 -19.00 -9.47
C ARG A 35 4.22 -20.02 -10.63
N ARG A 36 3.53 -19.78 -11.74
CA ARG A 36 3.55 -20.65 -12.93
C ARG A 36 4.72 -20.37 -13.85
N TYR A 37 5.47 -19.30 -13.62
CA TYR A 37 6.55 -18.85 -14.48
C TYR A 37 7.90 -18.93 -13.75
N ALA A 38 8.93 -19.26 -14.53
CA ALA A 38 10.28 -19.37 -14.01
C ALA A 38 10.91 -18.00 -13.69
N SER A 39 10.50 -16.95 -14.45
CA SER A 39 11.03 -15.59 -14.32
C SER A 39 10.05 -14.56 -14.87
N LEU A 40 10.29 -13.26 -14.56
CA LEU A 40 9.51 -12.14 -15.09
C LEU A 40 9.61 -12.07 -16.63
N GLU A 41 10.79 -12.34 -17.19
CA GLU A 41 11.02 -12.31 -18.63
C GLU A 41 10.10 -13.29 -19.36
N THR A 42 9.84 -14.47 -18.77
CA THR A 42 8.93 -15.45 -19.36
C THR A 42 7.47 -14.99 -19.34
N VAL A 43 7.06 -14.27 -18.28
CA VAL A 43 5.74 -13.64 -18.21
C VAL A 43 5.59 -12.57 -19.29
N VAL A 44 6.58 -11.69 -19.40
CA VAL A 44 6.57 -10.60 -20.39
C VAL A 44 6.59 -11.17 -21.82
N ALA A 45 7.40 -12.21 -22.08
CA ALA A 45 7.44 -12.85 -23.38
C ALA A 45 6.07 -13.42 -23.79
N GLU A 46 5.36 -14.09 -22.89
CA GLU A 46 4.00 -14.59 -23.16
C GLU A 46 3.01 -13.46 -23.43
N PHE A 47 3.07 -12.38 -22.62
CA PHE A 47 2.23 -11.21 -22.82
C PHE A 47 2.49 -10.54 -24.18
N MET A 48 3.76 -10.36 -24.56
CA MET A 48 4.13 -9.75 -25.84
C MET A 48 3.84 -10.63 -27.05
N GLN A 49 3.79 -11.97 -26.91
CA GLN A 49 3.34 -12.86 -27.98
C GLN A 49 1.88 -12.62 -28.39
N GLN A 50 1.07 -12.15 -27.45
CA GLN A 50 -0.35 -11.80 -27.70
C GLN A 50 -0.50 -10.39 -28.30
N HIS A 51 0.58 -9.57 -28.29
CA HIS A 51 0.58 -8.15 -28.65
C HIS A 51 1.78 -7.80 -29.54
N GLN A 52 1.99 -8.58 -30.63
CA GLN A 52 3.18 -8.49 -31.50
C GLN A 52 3.31 -7.17 -32.28
N ASP A 53 2.23 -6.43 -32.41
CA ASP A 53 2.15 -5.12 -33.06
C ASP A 53 2.61 -3.97 -32.16
N LEU A 54 2.79 -4.21 -30.85
CA LEU A 54 3.22 -3.20 -29.91
C LEU A 54 4.75 -3.14 -29.80
N HIS A 55 5.31 -1.95 -29.96
CA HIS A 55 6.75 -1.70 -29.79
C HIS A 55 7.03 -1.02 -28.45
N ILE A 56 7.69 -1.73 -27.56
CA ILE A 56 8.02 -1.26 -26.22
C ILE A 56 9.43 -0.63 -26.24
N GLU A 57 9.55 0.60 -25.78
CA GLU A 57 10.83 1.31 -25.67
C GLU A 57 11.37 1.29 -24.22
N ARG A 58 10.46 1.20 -23.25
CA ARG A 58 10.81 1.28 -21.82
C ARG A 58 9.95 0.33 -21.02
N ALA A 59 10.48 -0.17 -19.91
CA ALA A 59 9.73 -0.98 -18.96
C ALA A 59 9.92 -0.45 -17.53
N VAL A 60 8.85 -0.51 -16.72
CA VAL A 60 8.89 -0.15 -15.29
C VAL A 60 8.11 -1.19 -14.50
N PHE A 61 8.73 -1.75 -13.48
CA PHE A 61 8.12 -2.80 -12.66
C PHE A 61 8.10 -2.40 -11.20
N GLY A 62 6.90 -2.30 -10.61
CA GLY A 62 6.70 -2.27 -9.16
C GLY A 62 6.83 -3.68 -8.62
N VAL A 63 7.69 -3.90 -7.64
CA VAL A 63 8.07 -5.22 -7.13
C VAL A 63 7.80 -5.31 -5.64
N ALA A 64 7.13 -6.38 -5.20
CA ALA A 64 6.98 -6.68 -3.79
C ALA A 64 8.34 -7.06 -3.19
N GLY A 65 8.97 -6.11 -2.53
CA GLY A 65 10.29 -6.23 -1.90
C GLY A 65 11.16 -4.99 -2.09
N PRO A 66 12.27 -4.89 -1.35
CA PRO A 66 13.18 -3.76 -1.46
C PRO A 66 13.93 -3.79 -2.81
N VAL A 67 14.11 -2.60 -3.38
CA VAL A 67 14.95 -2.39 -4.57
C VAL A 67 16.22 -1.67 -4.14
N VAL A 68 17.38 -2.32 -4.34
CA VAL A 68 18.69 -1.77 -3.97
C VAL A 68 19.58 -1.79 -5.20
N GLU A 69 20.12 -0.65 -5.59
CA GLU A 69 21.04 -0.50 -6.74
C GLU A 69 20.50 -1.14 -8.03
N GLY A 70 19.21 -0.98 -8.32
CA GLY A 70 18.55 -1.53 -9.50
C GLY A 70 18.37 -3.05 -9.49
N ARG A 71 18.36 -3.68 -8.29
CA ARG A 71 18.14 -5.10 -8.07
C ARG A 71 17.05 -5.35 -7.05
N ALA A 72 16.28 -6.41 -7.24
CA ALA A 72 15.25 -6.85 -6.31
C ALA A 72 15.14 -8.37 -6.27
N GLU A 73 14.93 -8.92 -5.07
CA GLU A 73 14.43 -10.27 -4.88
C GLU A 73 12.92 -10.20 -4.63
N VAL A 74 12.15 -10.89 -5.46
CA VAL A 74 10.69 -10.83 -5.35
C VAL A 74 10.22 -11.67 -4.16
N THR A 75 9.52 -11.05 -3.22
CA THR A 75 9.01 -11.72 -2.02
C THR A 75 8.14 -12.94 -2.41
N ASN A 76 8.44 -14.11 -1.84
CA ASN A 76 7.76 -15.39 -2.08
C ASN A 76 7.88 -15.95 -3.52
N LEU A 77 8.85 -15.50 -4.30
CA LEU A 77 9.20 -16.06 -5.61
C LEU A 77 10.73 -16.23 -5.69
N PRO A 78 11.23 -17.18 -6.50
CA PRO A 78 12.67 -17.36 -6.69
C PRO A 78 13.25 -16.37 -7.72
N TRP A 79 12.60 -15.25 -7.97
CA TRP A 79 12.98 -14.31 -9.01
C TRP A 79 13.96 -13.27 -8.47
N LEU A 80 15.14 -13.21 -9.08
CA LEU A 80 16.11 -12.14 -8.93
C LEU A 80 16.01 -11.22 -10.16
N LEU A 81 15.63 -9.98 -9.95
CA LEU A 81 15.47 -8.98 -11.00
C LEU A 81 16.65 -8.00 -10.97
N GLU A 82 17.14 -7.64 -12.15
CA GLU A 82 18.16 -6.62 -12.35
C GLU A 82 17.78 -5.75 -13.55
N GLU A 83 17.76 -4.43 -13.39
CA GLU A 83 17.32 -3.47 -14.42
C GLU A 83 18.03 -3.67 -15.76
N LYS A 84 19.37 -3.81 -15.75
CA LYS A 84 20.16 -3.98 -16.97
C LYS A 84 19.87 -5.31 -17.67
N ALA A 85 19.74 -6.39 -16.90
CA ALA A 85 19.43 -7.70 -17.45
C ALA A 85 18.02 -7.73 -18.05
N LEU A 86 17.05 -7.13 -17.36
CA LEU A 86 15.67 -6.96 -17.85
C LEU A 86 15.64 -6.13 -19.14
N ALA A 87 16.35 -5.00 -19.21
CA ALA A 87 16.39 -4.17 -20.42
C ALA A 87 16.93 -4.96 -21.62
N GLN A 88 17.98 -5.75 -21.42
CA GLN A 88 18.53 -6.61 -22.47
C GLN A 88 17.59 -7.74 -22.88
N ALA A 89 17.02 -8.46 -21.91
CA ALA A 89 16.12 -9.60 -22.17
C ALA A 89 14.82 -9.17 -22.86
N LEU A 90 14.31 -7.99 -22.53
CA LEU A 90 13.09 -7.43 -23.10
C LEU A 90 13.34 -6.62 -24.39
N ASN A 91 14.59 -6.42 -24.76
CA ASN A 91 15.01 -5.59 -25.90
C ASN A 91 14.41 -4.18 -25.85
N VAL A 92 14.50 -3.52 -24.70
CA VAL A 92 14.05 -2.16 -24.45
C VAL A 92 15.24 -1.26 -24.12
N ASP A 93 15.09 0.04 -24.34
CA ASP A 93 16.18 1.02 -24.09
C ASP A 93 16.55 1.05 -22.60
N VAL A 94 15.56 0.95 -21.72
CA VAL A 94 15.74 1.00 -20.27
C VAL A 94 14.63 0.25 -19.54
N ALA A 95 14.99 -0.42 -18.46
CA ALA A 95 14.06 -0.96 -17.48
C ALA A 95 14.34 -0.35 -16.11
N TYR A 96 13.28 -0.07 -15.34
CA TYR A 96 13.36 0.42 -13.97
C TYR A 96 12.65 -0.55 -13.04
N LEU A 97 13.19 -0.71 -11.84
CA LEU A 97 12.57 -1.41 -10.73
C LEU A 97 12.18 -0.40 -9.65
N LEU A 98 10.96 -0.48 -9.18
CA LEU A 98 10.44 0.26 -8.04
C LEU A 98 10.01 -0.73 -6.95
N ASN A 99 10.15 -0.35 -5.70
CA ASN A 99 9.39 -1.03 -4.65
C ASN A 99 7.88 -0.81 -4.90
N ASP A 100 7.02 -1.77 -4.50
CA ASP A 100 5.57 -1.72 -4.69
C ASP A 100 4.94 -0.43 -4.15
N LEU A 101 5.36 0.03 -2.97
CA LEU A 101 4.89 1.28 -2.37
C LEU A 101 5.37 2.53 -3.12
N GLN A 102 6.60 2.51 -3.62
CA GLN A 102 7.11 3.58 -4.46
C GLN A 102 6.31 3.65 -5.77
N SER A 103 5.90 2.50 -6.29
CA SER A 103 5.03 2.44 -7.46
C SER A 103 3.66 3.05 -7.14
N ILE A 104 2.99 2.65 -6.05
CA ILE A 104 1.73 3.24 -5.61
C ILE A 104 1.86 4.75 -5.40
N ALA A 105 2.91 5.20 -4.69
CA ALA A 105 3.15 6.61 -4.45
C ALA A 105 3.32 7.41 -5.76
N SER A 106 3.99 6.85 -6.76
CA SER A 106 4.18 7.47 -8.07
C SER A 106 2.86 7.70 -8.84
N ALA A 107 1.78 7.01 -8.47
CA ALA A 107 0.46 7.25 -9.04
C ALA A 107 -0.22 8.49 -8.45
N VAL A 108 0.06 8.85 -7.19
CA VAL A 108 -0.69 9.89 -6.46
C VAL A 108 -0.86 11.19 -7.24
N PRO A 109 0.17 11.75 -7.91
CA PRO A 109 0.02 13.00 -8.66
C PRO A 109 -0.89 12.93 -9.89
N VAL A 110 -1.25 11.74 -10.35
CA VAL A 110 -2.06 11.50 -11.56
C VAL A 110 -3.39 10.84 -11.27
N LEU A 111 -3.72 10.58 -9.99
CA LEU A 111 -5.03 10.08 -9.58
C LEU A 111 -6.11 11.15 -9.80
N THR A 112 -7.28 10.69 -10.20
CA THR A 112 -8.49 11.50 -10.39
C THR A 112 -9.43 11.37 -9.20
N ALA A 113 -10.49 12.16 -9.16
CA ALA A 113 -11.51 12.08 -8.12
C ALA A 113 -12.21 10.70 -8.07
N ASP A 114 -12.26 9.98 -9.20
CA ASP A 114 -12.86 8.64 -9.27
C ASP A 114 -11.94 7.55 -8.69
N ASP A 115 -10.64 7.84 -8.57
CA ASP A 115 -9.64 6.90 -8.06
C ASP A 115 -9.52 6.93 -6.54
N VAL A 116 -10.13 7.93 -5.88
CA VAL A 116 -9.96 8.15 -4.45
C VAL A 116 -11.28 8.41 -3.75
N HIS A 117 -11.34 8.03 -2.47
CA HIS A 117 -12.39 8.49 -1.56
C HIS A 117 -11.78 9.44 -0.54
N THR A 118 -12.31 10.66 -0.46
CA THR A 118 -11.82 11.67 0.49
C THR A 118 -12.48 11.47 1.86
N ILE A 119 -11.68 11.13 2.87
CA ILE A 119 -12.13 11.04 4.27
C ILE A 119 -12.19 12.46 4.88
N HIS A 120 -11.15 13.25 4.60
CA HIS A 120 -11.01 14.62 5.08
C HIS A 120 -10.46 15.50 3.97
N ALA A 121 -11.18 16.59 3.68
CA ALA A 121 -10.84 17.48 2.56
C ALA A 121 -9.59 18.32 2.84
N GLY A 122 -9.47 18.85 4.07
CA GLY A 122 -8.35 19.73 4.45
C GLY A 122 -8.12 20.89 3.49
N ASP A 123 -6.93 21.49 3.59
CA ASP A 123 -6.42 22.55 2.72
C ASP A 123 -5.00 22.20 2.24
N ALA A 124 -4.90 21.43 1.15
CA ALA A 124 -3.63 20.99 0.61
C ALA A 124 -2.69 22.15 0.27
N VAL A 125 -1.46 22.11 0.78
CA VAL A 125 -0.43 23.08 0.38
C VAL A 125 0.20 22.60 -0.92
N PRO A 126 0.08 23.37 -2.01
CA PRO A 126 0.64 22.99 -3.31
C PRO A 126 2.16 22.74 -3.23
N HIS A 127 2.62 21.71 -3.91
CA HIS A 127 4.05 21.32 -3.99
C HIS A 127 4.69 20.94 -2.65
N SER A 128 3.90 20.72 -1.60
CA SER A 128 4.38 20.17 -0.33
C SER A 128 4.51 18.66 -0.41
N ALA A 129 5.20 18.07 0.59
CA ALA A 129 5.32 16.62 0.68
C ALA A 129 3.95 15.95 0.84
N ILE A 130 3.85 14.73 0.35
CA ILE A 130 2.66 13.86 0.42
C ILE A 130 3.07 12.55 1.08
N GLY A 131 2.28 12.04 2.01
CA GLY A 131 2.48 10.74 2.66
C GLY A 131 1.63 9.65 2.01
N VAL A 132 2.14 8.42 1.97
CA VAL A 132 1.39 7.23 1.53
C VAL A 132 1.58 6.13 2.58
N VAL A 133 0.48 5.60 3.10
CA VAL A 133 0.45 4.49 4.07
C VAL A 133 -0.47 3.41 3.52
N ALA A 134 0.05 2.20 3.35
CA ALA A 134 -0.71 1.14 2.69
C ALA A 134 -0.63 -0.18 3.48
N PRO A 135 -1.56 -0.41 4.42
CA PRO A 135 -1.71 -1.71 5.05
C PRO A 135 -2.29 -2.73 4.07
N GLY A 136 -1.42 -3.57 3.55
CA GLY A 136 -1.70 -4.76 2.76
C GLY A 136 -1.48 -6.02 3.60
N THR A 137 -0.78 -7.04 3.06
CA THR A 137 -0.27 -8.18 3.84
C THR A 137 0.66 -7.67 4.94
N GLY A 138 1.62 -6.81 4.59
CA GLY A 138 2.45 -6.03 5.50
C GLY A 138 1.98 -4.58 5.60
N LEU A 139 2.80 -3.70 6.20
CA LEU A 139 2.59 -2.26 6.24
C LEU A 139 3.63 -1.55 5.39
N GLY A 140 3.22 -1.04 4.25
CA GLY A 140 4.07 -0.22 3.40
C GLY A 140 3.90 1.27 3.67
N GLU A 141 5.00 1.99 3.58
CA GLU A 141 5.05 3.45 3.68
C GLU A 141 5.90 4.03 2.55
N ALA A 142 5.49 5.18 2.08
CA ALA A 142 6.25 5.97 1.11
C ALA A 142 5.89 7.46 1.28
N PHE A 143 6.69 8.34 0.68
CA PHE A 143 6.36 9.75 0.63
C PHE A 143 6.84 10.36 -0.68
N LEU A 144 6.25 11.49 -1.05
CA LEU A 144 6.64 12.23 -2.25
C LEU A 144 7.13 13.62 -1.86
N THR A 145 8.13 14.10 -2.60
CA THR A 145 8.61 15.48 -2.51
C THR A 145 8.61 16.15 -3.88
N TRP A 146 8.30 17.43 -3.90
CA TRP A 146 8.36 18.25 -5.11
C TRP A 146 9.80 18.66 -5.42
N ASN A 147 10.28 18.42 -6.64
CA ASN A 147 11.66 18.74 -7.04
C ASN A 147 11.79 20.02 -7.90
N GLY A 148 10.70 20.80 -8.01
CA GLY A 148 10.64 22.01 -8.85
C GLY A 148 9.91 21.79 -10.18
N SER A 149 9.73 20.54 -10.64
CA SER A 149 9.05 20.20 -11.89
C SER A 149 8.00 19.10 -11.75
N HIS A 150 8.24 18.11 -10.88
CA HIS A 150 7.34 16.99 -10.64
C HIS A 150 7.53 16.43 -9.23
N TYR A 151 6.59 15.62 -8.78
CA TYR A 151 6.74 14.85 -7.55
C TYR A 151 7.65 13.64 -7.76
N ARG A 152 8.54 13.43 -6.80
CA ARG A 152 9.41 12.25 -6.73
C ARG A 152 8.98 11.39 -5.55
N ALA A 153 8.66 10.13 -5.81
CA ALA A 153 8.35 9.16 -4.78
C ALA A 153 9.62 8.59 -4.14
N HIS A 154 9.60 8.48 -2.82
CA HIS A 154 10.66 7.90 -2.00
C HIS A 154 10.10 6.71 -1.23
N PRO A 155 10.73 5.52 -1.30
CA PRO A 155 10.35 4.38 -0.48
C PRO A 155 10.72 4.60 0.98
N SER A 156 10.02 3.93 1.89
CA SER A 156 10.30 3.90 3.32
C SER A 156 10.03 2.50 3.87
N GLU A 157 10.86 2.06 4.80
CA GLU A 157 10.63 0.87 5.61
C GLU A 157 10.04 1.24 6.99
N GLY A 158 9.30 2.36 7.06
CA GLY A 158 8.70 2.90 8.28
C GLY A 158 7.76 1.91 8.99
N GLY A 159 7.05 1.05 8.23
CA GLY A 159 6.23 0.00 8.79
C GLY A 159 6.96 -0.98 9.71
N HIS A 160 8.28 -1.12 9.53
CA HIS A 160 9.13 -1.94 10.40
C HIS A 160 9.69 -1.18 11.62
N SER A 161 9.46 0.11 11.74
CA SER A 161 9.84 0.86 12.94
C SER A 161 9.01 0.46 14.16
N SER A 162 9.51 0.80 15.36
CA SER A 162 8.89 0.38 16.62
C SER A 162 7.49 0.98 16.79
N PHE A 163 6.50 0.15 17.10
CA PHE A 163 5.15 0.58 17.46
C PHE A 163 5.17 1.49 18.70
N ALA A 164 4.59 2.67 18.58
CA ALA A 164 4.45 3.65 19.65
C ALA A 164 2.96 3.75 20.05
N PRO A 165 2.54 3.14 21.19
CA PRO A 165 1.16 3.19 21.63
C PRO A 165 0.74 4.60 22.05
N ALA A 166 -0.46 5.03 21.62
CA ALA A 166 -1.00 6.35 21.88
C ALA A 166 -1.94 6.41 23.11
N ASN A 167 -2.39 5.26 23.62
CA ASN A 167 -3.32 5.18 24.76
C ASN A 167 -3.09 3.91 25.59
N GLU A 168 -3.79 3.82 26.74
CA GLU A 168 -3.65 2.71 27.69
C GLU A 168 -3.98 1.34 27.07
N GLU A 169 -4.94 1.25 26.16
CA GLU A 169 -5.30 0.00 25.50
C GLU A 169 -4.20 -0.47 24.53
N GLN A 170 -3.63 0.46 23.76
CA GLN A 170 -2.49 0.17 22.89
C GLN A 170 -1.20 -0.12 23.70
N MET A 171 -1.02 0.46 24.88
CA MET A 171 0.05 0.07 25.80
C MET A 171 -0.13 -1.36 26.33
N ALA A 172 -1.36 -1.77 26.64
CA ALA A 172 -1.66 -3.14 27.03
C ALA A 172 -1.42 -4.12 25.86
N LEU A 173 -1.79 -3.74 24.63
CA LEU A 173 -1.47 -4.49 23.42
C LEU A 173 0.04 -4.66 23.23
N LEU A 174 0.83 -3.58 23.36
CA LEU A 174 2.28 -3.66 23.24
C LEU A 174 2.88 -4.62 24.30
N ARG A 175 2.45 -4.53 25.56
CA ARG A 175 2.88 -5.45 26.62
C ARG A 175 2.54 -6.92 26.31
N PHE A 176 1.39 -7.16 25.68
CA PHE A 176 0.97 -8.50 25.25
C PHE A 176 1.84 -9.02 24.11
N LEU A 177 2.13 -8.17 23.10
CA LEU A 177 2.89 -8.56 21.92
C LEU A 177 4.41 -8.72 22.17
N ILE A 178 5.01 -7.92 23.07
CA ILE A 178 6.43 -8.05 23.43
C ILE A 178 6.75 -9.45 23.98
N LYS A 179 5.80 -10.11 24.63
CA LYS A 179 5.99 -11.50 25.11
C LYS A 179 6.09 -12.52 23.98
N ARG A 180 5.61 -12.19 22.78
CA ARG A 180 5.58 -13.05 21.57
C ARG A 180 6.67 -12.68 20.58
N TYR A 181 6.92 -11.38 20.44
CA TYR A 181 7.85 -10.81 19.48
C TYR A 181 8.84 -9.94 20.25
N HIS A 182 10.13 -10.18 20.11
CA HIS A 182 11.14 -9.34 20.75
C HIS A 182 11.04 -7.87 20.31
N HIS A 183 10.65 -7.63 19.05
CA HIS A 183 10.38 -6.34 18.47
C HIS A 183 8.94 -6.30 17.95
N VAL A 184 8.19 -5.27 18.34
CA VAL A 184 6.83 -5.01 17.86
C VAL A 184 6.90 -3.80 16.94
N SER A 185 6.81 -4.04 15.64
CA SER A 185 6.74 -2.98 14.61
C SER A 185 5.31 -2.49 14.40
N TRP A 186 5.17 -1.36 13.69
CA TRP A 186 3.86 -0.91 13.21
C TRP A 186 3.17 -1.97 12.38
N GLU A 187 3.88 -2.68 11.52
CA GLU A 187 3.34 -3.78 10.72
C GLU A 187 2.68 -4.86 11.58
N ARG A 188 3.25 -5.18 12.75
CA ARG A 188 2.69 -6.20 13.67
C ARG A 188 1.31 -5.84 14.21
N VAL A 189 0.88 -4.59 14.07
CA VAL A 189 -0.40 -4.09 14.60
C VAL A 189 -1.25 -3.35 13.57
N CYS A 190 -0.67 -2.98 12.42
CA CYS A 190 -1.33 -2.18 11.37
C CYS A 190 -1.16 -2.80 9.98
N SER A 191 -1.52 -4.07 9.81
CA SER A 191 -1.47 -4.78 8.54
C SER A 191 -2.39 -5.99 8.55
N GLY A 192 -2.48 -6.71 7.41
CA GLY A 192 -3.15 -8.01 7.36
C GLY A 192 -2.55 -9.01 8.35
N LEU A 193 -1.22 -9.03 8.51
CA LEU A 193 -0.54 -9.82 9.55
C LEU A 193 -0.80 -9.29 10.97
N GLY A 194 -1.18 -8.03 11.11
CA GLY A 194 -1.48 -7.38 12.39
C GLY A 194 -2.88 -7.74 12.92
N ILE A 195 -3.89 -7.88 12.08
CA ILE A 195 -5.26 -8.19 12.49
C ILE A 195 -5.35 -9.42 13.40
N PRO A 196 -4.72 -10.57 13.09
CA PRO A 196 -4.69 -11.73 13.97
C PRO A 196 -4.07 -11.42 15.35
N ASN A 197 -3.08 -10.55 15.43
CA ASN A 197 -2.45 -10.15 16.68
C ASN A 197 -3.40 -9.34 17.56
N LEU A 198 -4.14 -8.39 16.97
CA LEU A 198 -5.15 -7.60 17.67
C LEU A 198 -6.31 -8.49 18.16
N TYR A 199 -6.77 -9.39 17.31
CA TYR A 199 -7.81 -10.35 17.67
C TYR A 199 -7.40 -11.26 18.83
N ALA A 200 -6.18 -11.83 18.75
CA ALA A 200 -5.61 -12.65 19.80
C ALA A 200 -5.46 -11.88 21.12
N PHE A 201 -5.09 -10.59 21.07
CA PHE A 201 -5.04 -9.74 22.26
C PHE A 201 -6.40 -9.66 22.94
N PHE A 202 -7.48 -9.37 22.23
CA PHE A 202 -8.82 -9.27 22.81
C PHE A 202 -9.32 -10.61 23.34
N LYS A 203 -9.10 -11.70 22.61
CA LYS A 203 -9.51 -13.05 22.98
C LYS A 203 -8.77 -13.55 24.24
N GLU A 204 -7.45 -13.52 24.22
CA GLU A 204 -6.63 -14.14 25.26
C GLU A 204 -6.54 -13.32 26.55
N THR A 205 -6.79 -12.00 26.47
CA THR A 205 -6.91 -11.16 27.67
C THR A 205 -8.32 -11.20 28.28
N GLY A 206 -9.25 -11.95 27.65
CA GLY A 206 -10.62 -12.11 28.15
C GLY A 206 -11.47 -10.84 28.07
N ARG A 207 -11.09 -9.87 27.25
CA ARG A 207 -11.84 -8.60 27.10
C ARG A 207 -13.15 -8.79 26.38
N PHE A 208 -13.17 -9.71 25.41
CA PHE A 208 -14.37 -10.11 24.66
C PHE A 208 -14.42 -11.62 24.51
N ALA A 209 -15.64 -12.19 24.65
CA ALA A 209 -15.88 -13.58 24.35
C ALA A 209 -15.88 -13.84 22.85
N GLU A 210 -15.27 -14.93 22.42
CA GLU A 210 -15.39 -15.42 21.05
C GLU A 210 -16.63 -16.30 20.92
N PRO A 211 -17.63 -15.94 20.09
CA PRO A 211 -18.80 -16.80 19.89
C PRO A 211 -18.42 -18.11 19.18
N ASP A 212 -19.11 -19.22 19.52
CA ASP A 212 -18.83 -20.56 18.95
C ASP A 212 -18.86 -20.58 17.41
N TRP A 213 -19.83 -19.86 16.80
CA TRP A 213 -19.92 -19.76 15.35
C TRP A 213 -18.72 -19.06 14.71
N LEU A 214 -18.13 -18.06 15.41
CA LEU A 214 -16.94 -17.35 14.94
C LEU A 214 -15.71 -18.23 15.12
N ALA A 215 -15.58 -18.91 16.27
CA ALA A 215 -14.48 -19.85 16.53
C ALA A 215 -14.41 -20.94 15.44
N ALA A 216 -15.56 -21.47 15.01
CA ALA A 216 -15.64 -22.46 13.93
C ALA A 216 -15.19 -21.86 12.57
N LYS A 217 -15.58 -20.62 12.25
CA LYS A 217 -15.14 -19.94 11.01
C LYS A 217 -13.65 -19.65 11.01
N VAL A 218 -13.13 -19.13 12.12
CA VAL A 218 -11.69 -18.83 12.30
C VAL A 218 -10.85 -20.11 12.22
N ALA A 219 -11.28 -21.20 12.84
CA ALA A 219 -10.58 -22.47 12.79
C ALA A 219 -10.53 -23.12 11.39
N ALA A 220 -11.53 -22.82 10.52
CA ALA A 220 -11.61 -23.35 9.17
C ALA A 220 -10.86 -22.49 8.13
N ALA A 221 -10.45 -21.28 8.48
CA ALA A 221 -9.82 -20.35 7.56
C ALA A 221 -8.29 -20.54 7.52
N GLU A 222 -7.68 -20.51 6.32
CA GLU A 222 -6.23 -20.44 6.15
C GLU A 222 -5.69 -19.06 6.56
N ASP A 223 -6.45 -17.99 6.26
CA ASP A 223 -6.21 -16.62 6.70
C ASP A 223 -7.46 -16.10 7.43
N ILE A 224 -7.28 -15.78 8.70
CA ILE A 224 -8.39 -15.30 9.56
C ILE A 224 -8.68 -13.81 9.36
N THR A 225 -7.79 -13.05 8.71
CA THR A 225 -7.92 -11.61 8.50
C THR A 225 -9.23 -11.24 7.77
N PRO A 226 -9.54 -11.86 6.61
CA PRO A 226 -10.81 -11.57 5.92
C PRO A 226 -12.04 -11.93 6.76
N VAL A 227 -11.97 -13.04 7.54
CA VAL A 227 -13.07 -13.47 8.41
C VAL A 227 -13.37 -12.41 9.46
N ILE A 228 -12.35 -11.90 10.13
CA ILE A 228 -12.47 -10.90 11.19
C ILE A 228 -12.98 -9.57 10.62
N VAL A 229 -12.33 -9.07 9.55
CA VAL A 229 -12.67 -7.78 8.94
C VAL A 229 -14.08 -7.79 8.37
N GLN A 230 -14.44 -8.81 7.59
CA GLN A 230 -15.78 -8.92 7.03
C GLN A 230 -16.85 -9.05 8.14
N THR A 231 -16.59 -9.86 9.18
CA THR A 231 -17.51 -9.98 10.31
C THR A 231 -17.70 -8.64 11.03
N ALA A 232 -16.63 -7.87 11.22
CA ALA A 232 -16.72 -6.54 11.85
C ALA A 232 -17.58 -5.59 10.99
N LEU A 233 -17.38 -5.59 9.67
CA LEU A 233 -18.12 -4.74 8.74
C LEU A 233 -19.60 -5.12 8.62
N GLU A 234 -19.91 -6.42 8.64
CA GLU A 234 -21.29 -6.92 8.46
C GLU A 234 -22.11 -6.87 9.75
N ARG A 235 -21.50 -7.10 10.90
CA ARG A 235 -22.18 -7.28 12.18
C ARG A 235 -21.93 -6.15 13.19
N GLY A 236 -20.82 -5.42 13.07
CA GLY A 236 -20.48 -4.35 14.00
C GLY A 236 -20.55 -4.82 15.46
N GLU A 237 -21.33 -4.10 16.27
CA GLU A 237 -21.48 -4.36 17.71
C GLU A 237 -22.12 -5.72 18.05
N ASP A 238 -22.79 -6.40 17.11
CA ASP A 238 -23.30 -7.76 17.29
C ASP A 238 -22.16 -8.82 17.34
N CYS A 239 -20.93 -8.44 16.99
CA CYS A 239 -19.73 -9.24 17.19
C CYS A 239 -18.61 -8.39 17.84
N PRO A 240 -18.68 -8.15 19.17
CA PRO A 240 -17.82 -7.18 19.85
C PRO A 240 -16.32 -7.42 19.68
N ILE A 241 -15.88 -8.67 19.60
CA ILE A 241 -14.45 -8.99 19.41
C ILE A 241 -13.93 -8.58 18.03
N CYS A 242 -14.70 -8.79 16.95
CA CYS A 242 -14.32 -8.37 15.60
C CYS A 242 -14.41 -6.85 15.46
N ASP A 243 -15.47 -6.24 15.98
CA ASP A 243 -15.66 -4.79 15.97
C ASP A 243 -14.52 -4.07 16.72
N ALA A 244 -14.18 -4.52 17.93
CA ALA A 244 -13.06 -3.97 18.70
C ALA A 244 -11.71 -4.16 17.98
N THR A 245 -11.51 -5.30 17.30
CA THR A 245 -10.30 -5.57 16.51
C THR A 245 -10.17 -4.56 15.36
N LEU A 246 -11.24 -4.34 14.60
CA LEU A 246 -11.21 -3.39 13.49
C LEU A 246 -11.09 -1.94 13.98
N LYS A 247 -11.78 -1.56 15.05
CA LYS A 247 -11.67 -0.22 15.68
C LYS A 247 -10.24 0.07 16.16
N MET A 248 -9.57 -0.90 16.79
CA MET A 248 -8.18 -0.76 17.22
C MET A 248 -7.24 -0.64 16.02
N PHE A 249 -7.42 -1.46 14.98
CA PHE A 249 -6.65 -1.38 13.75
C PHE A 249 -6.76 0.02 13.13
N VAL A 250 -7.98 0.55 12.98
CA VAL A 250 -8.23 1.87 12.41
C VAL A 250 -7.56 2.95 13.23
N SER A 251 -7.70 2.94 14.57
CA SER A 251 -7.04 3.90 15.46
C SER A 251 -5.50 3.88 15.35
N ILE A 252 -4.92 2.71 15.18
CA ILE A 252 -3.46 2.57 14.97
C ILE A 252 -3.06 3.10 13.58
N LEU A 253 -3.84 2.82 12.54
CA LEU A 253 -3.62 3.34 11.19
C LEU A 253 -3.68 4.88 11.17
N GLU A 254 -4.67 5.48 11.82
CA GLU A 254 -4.77 6.94 12.00
C GLU A 254 -3.52 7.52 12.65
N THR A 255 -3.07 6.87 13.74
CA THR A 255 -1.90 7.32 14.50
C THR A 255 -0.65 7.28 13.64
N GLU A 256 -0.38 6.19 12.87
CA GLU A 256 0.82 6.13 12.04
C GLU A 256 0.72 7.02 10.80
N SER A 257 -0.48 7.15 10.22
CA SER A 257 -0.71 8.10 9.12
C SER A 257 -0.37 9.54 9.53
N SER A 258 -0.79 9.97 10.72
CA SER A 258 -0.44 11.30 11.25
C SER A 258 1.02 11.41 11.69
N ASN A 259 1.64 10.33 12.18
CA ASN A 259 3.07 10.30 12.46
C ASN A 259 3.88 10.48 11.17
N LEU A 260 3.52 9.80 10.07
CA LEU A 260 4.17 10.00 8.78
C LEU A 260 3.97 11.45 8.30
N ALA A 261 2.73 11.98 8.40
CA ALA A 261 2.46 13.38 8.05
C ALA A 261 3.36 14.36 8.78
N LEU A 262 3.58 14.16 10.08
CA LEU A 262 4.49 15.01 10.88
C LEU A 262 5.97 14.79 10.53
N LYS A 263 6.39 13.52 10.30
CA LYS A 263 7.81 13.19 10.01
C LYS A 263 8.30 13.82 8.71
N VAL A 264 7.44 13.90 7.68
CA VAL A 264 7.81 14.43 6.36
C VAL A 264 7.15 15.78 6.05
N LEU A 265 6.37 16.33 7.00
CA LEU A 265 5.55 17.54 6.84
C LEU A 265 4.63 17.42 5.60
N ALA A 266 3.83 16.35 5.55
CA ALA A 266 2.98 15.99 4.42
C ALA A 266 1.73 16.90 4.33
N THR A 267 1.92 18.21 4.24
CA THR A 267 0.82 19.18 4.09
C THR A 267 0.19 19.17 2.69
N GLY A 268 0.75 18.42 1.76
CA GLY A 268 0.13 18.12 0.47
C GLY A 268 -0.92 17.01 0.52
N GLY A 269 -1.02 16.30 1.65
CA GLY A 269 -2.01 15.25 1.90
C GLY A 269 -1.43 13.90 2.32
N VAL A 270 -2.31 13.03 2.81
CA VAL A 270 -2.01 11.63 3.13
C VAL A 270 -2.92 10.73 2.32
N TYR A 271 -2.35 9.71 1.67
CA TYR A 271 -3.06 8.73 0.86
C TYR A 271 -2.96 7.36 1.50
N LEU A 272 -4.11 6.72 1.72
CA LEU A 272 -4.23 5.39 2.29
C LEU A 272 -4.44 4.37 1.18
N GLY A 273 -3.54 3.40 1.06
CA GLY A 273 -3.67 2.27 0.15
C GLY A 273 -4.01 0.98 0.87
N GLY A 274 -4.10 -0.13 0.13
CA GLY A 274 -4.30 -1.47 0.68
C GLY A 274 -5.77 -1.90 0.81
N GLY A 275 -5.97 -3.20 1.05
CA GLY A 275 -7.30 -3.81 0.98
C GLY A 275 -8.26 -3.40 2.09
N ILE A 276 -7.78 -3.15 3.31
CA ILE A 276 -8.65 -2.78 4.44
C ILE A 276 -9.14 -1.33 4.31
N PRO A 277 -8.27 -0.33 4.02
CA PRO A 277 -8.72 1.04 3.76
C PRO A 277 -9.65 1.16 2.54
N ALA A 278 -9.49 0.30 1.52
CA ALA A 278 -10.37 0.28 0.35
C ALA A 278 -11.84 -0.07 0.68
N HIS A 279 -12.16 -0.41 1.95
CA HIS A 279 -13.53 -0.45 2.48
C HIS A 279 -13.82 0.85 3.25
N PRO A 280 -14.28 1.93 2.60
CA PRO A 280 -14.45 3.24 3.25
C PRO A 280 -15.35 3.19 4.49
N ALA A 281 -16.31 2.27 4.53
CA ALA A 281 -17.19 2.06 5.68
C ALA A 281 -16.41 1.78 7.00
N ALA A 282 -15.18 1.23 6.92
CA ALA A 282 -14.33 1.04 8.08
C ALA A 282 -13.76 2.36 8.63
N LEU A 283 -13.70 3.41 7.80
CA LEU A 283 -13.00 4.67 8.06
C LEU A 283 -13.93 5.89 8.13
N THR A 284 -15.19 5.78 7.68
CA THR A 284 -16.08 6.95 7.45
C THR A 284 -17.05 7.26 8.58
N ASP A 285 -17.00 6.57 9.70
CA ASP A 285 -17.88 6.85 10.84
C ASP A 285 -17.47 8.09 11.67
N GLY A 286 -16.61 8.94 11.12
CA GLY A 286 -16.08 10.15 11.76
C GLY A 286 -15.01 9.87 12.82
N ARG A 287 -14.69 8.61 13.09
CA ARG A 287 -13.69 8.20 14.09
C ARG A 287 -12.26 8.34 13.57
N TYR A 288 -12.04 8.13 12.26
CA TYR A 288 -10.70 8.18 11.66
C TYR A 288 -9.94 9.46 12.02
N MET A 289 -10.55 10.63 11.95
CA MET A 289 -9.86 11.89 12.26
C MET A 289 -9.55 12.08 13.74
N LYS A 290 -10.14 11.31 14.64
CA LYS A 290 -9.94 11.49 16.09
C LYS A 290 -8.50 11.18 16.52
N ALA A 291 -7.97 10.01 16.17
CA ALA A 291 -6.60 9.65 16.53
C ALA A 291 -5.59 10.33 15.59
N PHE A 292 -5.97 10.65 14.35
CA PHE A 292 -5.16 11.43 13.42
C PHE A 292 -4.84 12.82 13.99
N LEU A 293 -5.82 13.49 14.57
CA LEU A 293 -5.69 14.84 15.16
C LEU A 293 -5.13 14.84 16.59
N ASP A 294 -5.04 13.68 17.25
CA ASP A 294 -4.54 13.60 18.63
C ASP A 294 -3.01 13.74 18.68
N LYS A 295 -2.52 14.92 18.32
CA LYS A 295 -1.10 15.30 18.26
C LYS A 295 -0.82 16.62 19.00
N GLY A 296 -1.62 16.91 20.04
CA GLY A 296 -1.43 18.08 20.88
C GLY A 296 -1.39 19.38 20.08
N ARG A 297 -0.33 20.17 20.22
CA ARG A 297 -0.20 21.48 19.54
C ARG A 297 -0.15 21.41 18.00
N PHE A 298 -0.02 20.23 17.41
CA PHE A 298 -0.01 20.03 15.95
C PHE A 298 -1.38 19.62 15.40
N ALA A 299 -2.43 19.56 16.23
CA ALA A 299 -3.78 19.22 15.80
C ALA A 299 -4.29 20.15 14.68
N ASP A 300 -4.08 21.46 14.82
CA ASP A 300 -4.52 22.46 13.83
C ASP A 300 -3.81 22.25 12.48
N LEU A 301 -2.49 22.02 12.48
CA LEU A 301 -1.74 21.72 11.26
C LEU A 301 -2.28 20.43 10.58
N LEU A 302 -2.54 19.41 11.37
CA LEU A 302 -3.05 18.12 10.83
C LEU A 302 -4.49 18.23 10.38
N ASN A 303 -5.29 19.14 10.95
CA ASN A 303 -6.64 19.41 10.47
C ASN A 303 -6.68 20.01 9.06
N ASP A 304 -5.61 20.66 8.63
CA ASP A 304 -5.49 21.17 7.27
C ASP A 304 -4.96 20.12 6.28
N VAL A 305 -4.48 18.97 6.76
CA VAL A 305 -3.94 17.90 5.89
C VAL A 305 -5.08 17.08 5.29
N PRO A 306 -5.25 17.06 3.94
CA PRO A 306 -6.22 16.18 3.30
C PRO A 306 -5.88 14.70 3.53
N VAL A 307 -6.94 13.88 3.69
CA VAL A 307 -6.78 12.42 3.81
C VAL A 307 -7.66 11.73 2.77
N HIS A 308 -7.05 10.91 1.95
CA HIS A 308 -7.69 10.19 0.87
C HIS A 308 -7.44 8.68 0.96
N VAL A 309 -8.43 7.88 0.58
CA VAL A 309 -8.28 6.44 0.36
C VAL A 309 -8.15 6.19 -1.13
N ILE A 310 -7.13 5.45 -1.54
CA ILE A 310 -6.96 5.01 -2.93
C ILE A 310 -7.92 3.84 -3.18
N LEU A 311 -8.81 4.00 -4.15
CA LEU A 311 -9.80 2.98 -4.54
C LEU A 311 -9.41 2.24 -5.82
N HIS A 312 -8.53 2.82 -6.64
CA HIS A 312 -8.19 2.25 -7.95
C HIS A 312 -7.42 0.93 -7.80
N PRO A 313 -7.98 -0.22 -8.27
CA PRO A 313 -7.41 -1.55 -8.02
C PRO A 313 -6.06 -1.81 -8.69
N LYS A 314 -5.72 -1.01 -9.71
CA LYS A 314 -4.46 -1.13 -10.47
C LYS A 314 -3.54 0.08 -10.26
N VAL A 315 -3.64 0.72 -9.10
CA VAL A 315 -2.86 1.93 -8.79
C VAL A 315 -1.35 1.72 -8.95
N ALA A 316 -0.83 0.54 -8.60
CA ALA A 316 0.60 0.23 -8.79
C ALA A 316 1.01 0.25 -10.26
N LEU A 317 0.18 -0.25 -11.19
CA LEU A 317 0.43 -0.17 -12.64
C LEU A 317 0.42 1.28 -13.14
N ILE A 318 -0.55 2.08 -12.70
CA ILE A 318 -0.62 3.51 -13.02
C ILE A 318 0.64 4.22 -12.53
N GLY A 319 1.08 3.91 -11.31
CA GLY A 319 2.28 4.52 -10.73
C GLY A 319 3.58 4.10 -11.43
N ALA A 320 3.73 2.84 -11.80
CA ALA A 320 4.84 2.39 -12.62
C ALA A 320 4.89 3.12 -13.97
N ALA A 321 3.73 3.27 -14.61
CA ALA A 321 3.62 4.01 -15.86
C ALA A 321 3.92 5.51 -15.68
N SER A 322 3.37 6.14 -14.63
CA SER A 322 3.65 7.56 -14.28
C SER A 322 5.15 7.79 -14.09
N TYR A 323 5.81 6.93 -13.31
CA TYR A 323 7.26 7.01 -13.11
C TYR A 323 8.03 6.93 -14.43
N GLY A 324 7.69 5.98 -15.31
CA GLY A 324 8.34 5.80 -16.60
C GLY A 324 8.22 7.03 -17.51
N LEU A 325 7.06 7.71 -17.50
CA LEU A 325 6.85 8.96 -18.26
C LEU A 325 7.67 10.12 -17.69
N VAL A 326 7.74 10.27 -16.37
CA VAL A 326 8.56 11.29 -15.70
C VAL A 326 10.03 11.11 -16.05
N MET A 327 10.55 9.87 -15.97
CA MET A 327 11.93 9.57 -16.32
C MET A 327 12.23 9.80 -17.81
N ALA A 328 11.26 9.55 -18.70
CA ALA A 328 11.37 9.85 -20.12
C ALA A 328 11.52 11.36 -20.39
N ALA A 329 10.75 12.18 -19.70
CA ALA A 329 10.84 13.65 -19.83
C ALA A 329 12.16 14.18 -19.30
N SER A 330 12.67 13.64 -18.18
CA SER A 330 13.93 14.05 -17.56
C SER A 330 15.17 13.69 -18.38
N SER A 331 15.10 12.66 -19.24
CA SER A 331 16.24 12.22 -20.08
C SER A 331 16.39 13.05 -21.38
N ARG A 332 15.44 13.96 -21.66
CA ARG A 332 15.44 14.84 -22.86
C ARG A 332 16.00 16.24 -22.59
N ILE A 333 16.34 16.54 -21.34
CA ILE A 333 16.96 17.79 -20.89
C ILE A 333 18.46 17.54 -20.65
#